data_af6b8f2e609798ff9bb7cbc7f58ae67b
#
_entry.id   af6b8f2e609798ff9bb7cbc7f58ae67b
#
_cell.length_a   1.000
_cell.length_b   1.000
_cell.length_c   1.000
_cell.angle_alpha   90.00
_cell.angle_beta   90.00
_cell.angle_gamma   90.00
#
_symmetry.space_group_name_H-M   'P 1'
#
loop_
_entity.id
_entity.type
_entity.pdbx_description
1 polymer ?
#
loop_
_entity_poly.entity_id
_entity_poly.type
_entity_poly.pdbx_seq_one_letter_code
_entity_poly.pdbx_strand_id
1 'polypeptide(L)'
;MKEGYRLLGDFIRQVDVRNTDGKEENLLGVSVQKMFIPSIANTVGTDFTKYKVVKRGQFTYIPDTSRRGDKIGIALLADYDEGLVSNIYTVFEVKDENELLPEYLMLWFSRPEFDRYARFKSHGSVREIMDWDEMCKVELPVPSIDKQRSIVKAYKTITERIELKRRINDNLRATAETEFFRLIRYPQIQETPSQDTEIGVYPSDWILTTLGQVLSTIIDRRGLTPTKLGGEWSPDGIIAISAKSVKNHELINLDIANRVDRELYERWMPQKLQPHDILMTSEAPLGEFYFIADFSEYCLSQRLFAMRANTEIVEPTVLYFQLTDSIGKHQIDIRKTGTTVTGIRQSELVQVPVILPPKQVQQSFARFCNPIMLSI
;
A
#
# COMPACT_ATOMS: atom_id res chain seq x y z
N MET A 1 -4.69 -20.45 33.63
CA MET A 1 -4.76 -19.03 33.23
C MET A 1 -3.46 -18.33 33.58
N LYS A 2 -2.95 -17.48 32.70
CA LYS A 2 -1.82 -16.61 33.07
C LYS A 2 -2.31 -15.58 34.08
N GLU A 3 -1.42 -15.14 34.98
CA GLU A 3 -1.75 -14.10 35.95
C GLU A 3 -2.22 -12.83 35.24
N GLY A 4 -3.34 -12.24 35.67
CA GLY A 4 -3.98 -11.08 35.04
C GLY A 4 -4.81 -11.35 33.77
N TYR A 5 -4.94 -12.61 33.34
CA TYR A 5 -5.80 -12.99 32.22
C TYR A 5 -7.17 -13.43 32.72
N ARG A 6 -8.23 -13.08 31.99
CA ARG A 6 -9.62 -13.45 32.26
C ARG A 6 -10.28 -14.01 31.00
N LEU A 7 -11.35 -14.76 31.16
CA LEU A 7 -12.11 -15.29 30.04
C LEU A 7 -12.93 -14.18 29.39
N LEU A 8 -12.90 -14.10 28.06
CA LEU A 8 -13.64 -13.09 27.30
C LEU A 8 -15.15 -13.21 27.52
N GLY A 9 -15.68 -14.42 27.66
CA GLY A 9 -17.11 -14.68 27.91
C GLY A 9 -17.66 -14.01 29.16
N ASP A 10 -16.81 -13.66 30.16
CA ASP A 10 -17.23 -12.91 31.32
C ASP A 10 -17.69 -11.50 30.97
N PHE A 11 -17.11 -10.92 29.89
CA PHE A 11 -17.26 -9.52 29.52
C PHE A 11 -18.16 -9.26 28.31
N ILE A 12 -18.48 -10.28 27.51
CA ILE A 12 -19.23 -10.10 26.26
C ILE A 12 -20.56 -10.85 26.29
N ARG A 13 -21.50 -10.37 25.47
CA ARG A 13 -22.76 -11.07 25.21
C ARG A 13 -23.15 -10.97 23.75
N GLN A 14 -23.83 -11.98 23.23
CA GLN A 14 -24.39 -11.95 21.89
C GLN A 14 -25.57 -10.95 21.81
N VAL A 15 -25.71 -10.38 20.60
CA VAL A 15 -26.83 -9.53 20.21
C VAL A 15 -27.44 -10.14 18.94
N ASP A 16 -28.76 -10.34 18.91
CA ASP A 16 -29.49 -10.85 17.75
C ASP A 16 -30.71 -9.99 17.46
N VAL A 17 -30.49 -8.75 17.01
CA VAL A 17 -31.53 -7.85 16.58
C VAL A 17 -31.74 -8.03 15.09
N ARG A 18 -32.96 -8.41 14.67
CA ARG A 18 -33.34 -8.63 13.28
C ARG A 18 -33.82 -7.36 12.61
N ASN A 19 -33.56 -7.22 11.33
CA ASN A 19 -34.02 -6.12 10.48
C ASN A 19 -35.51 -6.36 10.07
N THR A 20 -36.42 -6.37 11.04
CA THR A 20 -37.83 -6.70 10.81
C THR A 20 -38.53 -5.77 9.83
N ASP A 21 -38.04 -4.55 9.68
CA ASP A 21 -38.59 -3.53 8.79
C ASP A 21 -38.14 -3.69 7.34
N GLY A 22 -37.24 -4.66 7.06
CA GLY A 22 -36.71 -4.92 5.71
C GLY A 22 -35.92 -3.77 5.10
N LYS A 23 -35.35 -2.86 5.91
CA LYS A 23 -34.51 -1.75 5.41
C LYS A 23 -33.31 -2.29 4.64
N GLU A 24 -32.89 -1.58 3.60
CA GLU A 24 -31.76 -1.95 2.73
C GLU A 24 -30.59 -0.96 2.84
N GLU A 25 -30.50 -0.24 3.95
CA GLU A 25 -29.49 0.80 4.16
C GLU A 25 -28.27 0.24 4.90
N ASN A 26 -27.08 0.78 4.61
CA ASN A 26 -25.81 0.45 5.27
C ASN A 26 -25.52 -1.06 5.34
N LEU A 27 -25.60 -1.73 4.18
CA LEU A 27 -25.26 -3.14 4.09
C LEU A 27 -23.75 -3.34 4.22
N LEU A 28 -23.32 -4.02 5.29
CA LEU A 28 -21.92 -4.16 5.66
C LEU A 28 -21.43 -5.60 5.58
N GLY A 29 -20.21 -5.75 5.13
CA GLY A 29 -19.40 -6.95 5.26
C GLY A 29 -18.28 -6.73 6.28
N VAL A 30 -17.65 -7.82 6.71
CA VAL A 30 -16.48 -7.79 7.60
C VAL A 30 -15.27 -8.35 6.88
N SER A 31 -14.19 -7.56 6.82
CA SER A 31 -12.95 -7.96 6.16
C SER A 31 -11.99 -8.68 7.12
N VAL A 32 -11.02 -9.41 6.54
CA VAL A 32 -9.89 -9.99 7.30
C VAL A 32 -8.88 -8.94 7.78
N GLN A 33 -9.03 -7.69 7.32
CA GLN A 33 -8.29 -6.53 7.85
C GLN A 33 -8.91 -5.94 9.11
N LYS A 34 -9.92 -6.64 9.69
CA LYS A 34 -10.55 -6.29 10.96
C LYS A 34 -11.35 -4.97 10.89
N MET A 35 -12.00 -4.72 9.78
CA MET A 35 -12.83 -3.52 9.56
C MET A 35 -14.14 -3.87 8.85
N PHE A 36 -15.15 -3.06 9.07
CA PHE A 36 -16.36 -3.09 8.24
C PHE A 36 -16.04 -2.52 6.85
N ILE A 37 -16.65 -3.11 5.84
CA ILE A 37 -16.59 -2.67 4.45
C ILE A 37 -18.01 -2.67 3.87
N PRO A 38 -18.32 -1.84 2.87
CA PRO A 38 -19.57 -1.99 2.11
C PRO A 38 -19.67 -3.42 1.59
N SER A 39 -20.87 -4.01 1.71
CA SER A 39 -21.08 -5.39 1.22
C SER A 39 -20.95 -5.43 -0.29
N ILE A 40 -20.19 -6.39 -0.79
CA ILE A 40 -20.05 -6.70 -2.23
C ILE A 40 -20.96 -7.84 -2.68
N ALA A 41 -21.83 -8.34 -1.78
CA ALA A 41 -22.74 -9.44 -2.09
C ALA A 41 -23.79 -9.03 -3.11
N ASN A 42 -24.14 -9.95 -4.01
CA ASN A 42 -25.29 -9.76 -4.89
C ASN A 42 -26.56 -9.81 -4.02
N THR A 43 -27.32 -8.73 -4.00
CA THR A 43 -28.53 -8.56 -3.17
C THR A 43 -29.84 -8.81 -3.92
N VAL A 44 -29.78 -9.12 -5.22
CA VAL A 44 -30.97 -9.40 -6.04
C VAL A 44 -31.73 -10.59 -5.47
N GLY A 45 -32.98 -10.38 -5.06
CA GLY A 45 -33.84 -11.41 -4.46
C GLY A 45 -33.50 -11.78 -3.02
N THR A 46 -32.69 -10.97 -2.33
CA THR A 46 -32.33 -11.19 -0.93
C THR A 46 -33.45 -10.72 -0.01
N ASP A 47 -33.81 -11.55 0.96
CA ASP A 47 -34.73 -11.21 2.04
C ASP A 47 -33.97 -10.51 3.18
N PHE A 48 -34.00 -9.19 3.21
CA PHE A 48 -33.29 -8.39 4.21
C PHE A 48 -33.89 -8.49 5.62
N THR A 49 -35.09 -8.99 5.77
CA THR A 49 -35.68 -9.22 7.12
C THR A 49 -34.91 -10.26 7.93
N LYS A 50 -34.14 -11.10 7.26
CA LYS A 50 -33.26 -12.09 7.89
C LYS A 50 -31.92 -11.53 8.35
N TYR A 51 -31.56 -10.33 7.90
CA TYR A 51 -30.31 -9.69 8.28
C TYR A 51 -30.35 -9.26 9.75
N LYS A 52 -29.16 -9.09 10.33
CA LYS A 52 -29.00 -8.57 11.69
C LYS A 52 -28.62 -7.10 11.65
N VAL A 53 -29.15 -6.36 12.60
CA VAL A 53 -28.75 -4.98 12.86
C VAL A 53 -27.55 -5.00 13.80
N VAL A 54 -26.48 -4.30 13.42
CA VAL A 54 -25.32 -4.01 14.26
C VAL A 54 -25.26 -2.53 14.55
N LYS A 55 -25.03 -2.13 15.80
CA LYS A 55 -25.00 -0.74 16.26
C LYS A 55 -23.58 -0.31 16.62
N ARG A 56 -23.33 0.98 16.66
CA ARG A 56 -22.08 1.57 17.14
C ARG A 56 -21.66 0.97 18.48
N GLY A 57 -20.39 0.60 18.63
CA GLY A 57 -19.86 -0.05 19.81
C GLY A 57 -20.03 -1.58 19.83
N GLN A 58 -20.78 -2.13 18.87
CA GLN A 58 -20.93 -3.59 18.73
C GLN A 58 -19.91 -4.18 17.76
N PHE A 59 -19.61 -5.43 17.99
CA PHE A 59 -18.74 -6.24 17.14
C PHE A 59 -19.54 -7.15 16.23
N THR A 60 -18.96 -7.45 15.09
CA THR A 60 -19.43 -8.52 14.22
C THR A 60 -18.27 -9.40 13.84
N TYR A 61 -18.41 -10.73 13.94
CA TYR A 61 -17.42 -11.65 13.39
C TYR A 61 -18.06 -12.71 12.50
N ILE A 62 -17.24 -13.24 11.62
CA ILE A 62 -17.60 -14.32 10.70
C ILE A 62 -17.04 -15.61 11.29
N PRO A 63 -17.88 -16.56 11.72
CA PRO A 63 -17.40 -17.79 12.33
C PRO A 63 -16.51 -18.65 11.43
N ASP A 64 -16.75 -18.64 10.10
CA ASP A 64 -15.99 -19.41 9.11
C ASP A 64 -14.56 -18.86 8.94
N THR A 65 -13.56 -19.67 9.26
CA THR A 65 -12.12 -19.35 9.14
C THR A 65 -11.46 -20.04 7.95
N SER A 66 -12.05 -21.07 7.36
CA SER A 66 -11.41 -21.99 6.41
C SER A 66 -11.07 -21.40 5.05
N ARG A 67 -11.68 -20.27 4.65
CA ARG A 67 -11.55 -19.67 3.31
C ARG A 67 -10.88 -18.30 3.31
N ARG A 68 -10.23 -17.90 4.39
CA ARG A 68 -9.81 -16.51 4.62
C ARG A 68 -8.32 -16.34 4.89
N GLY A 69 -7.49 -17.31 4.48
CA GLY A 69 -6.03 -17.22 4.61
C GLY A 69 -5.57 -17.15 6.07
N ASP A 70 -6.08 -18.06 6.91
CA ASP A 70 -5.73 -18.17 8.32
C ASP A 70 -6.07 -16.93 9.19
N LYS A 71 -7.04 -16.13 8.75
CA LYS A 71 -7.49 -14.93 9.48
C LYS A 71 -8.99 -14.99 9.73
N ILE A 72 -9.42 -14.57 10.92
CA ILE A 72 -10.84 -14.39 11.23
C ILE A 72 -11.30 -12.97 10.86
N GLY A 73 -12.44 -12.87 10.16
CA GLY A 73 -13.10 -11.59 9.94
C GLY A 73 -13.84 -11.17 11.22
N ILE A 74 -13.37 -10.11 11.87
CA ILE A 74 -14.00 -9.49 13.05
C ILE A 74 -13.80 -7.99 12.97
N ALA A 75 -14.82 -7.20 13.35
CA ALA A 75 -14.74 -5.74 13.35
C ALA A 75 -15.61 -5.13 14.43
N LEU A 76 -15.22 -3.96 14.93
CA LEU A 76 -15.99 -3.07 15.81
C LEU A 76 -16.63 -1.98 14.95
N LEU A 77 -17.93 -1.76 15.10
CA LEU A 77 -18.63 -0.68 14.39
C LEU A 77 -18.37 0.66 15.08
N ALA A 78 -17.59 1.52 14.42
CA ALA A 78 -17.24 2.86 14.90
C ALA A 78 -17.72 3.97 13.95
N ASP A 79 -17.80 3.70 12.64
CA ASP A 79 -18.00 4.72 11.61
C ASP A 79 -19.48 5.03 11.33
N TYR A 80 -20.39 4.12 11.66
CA TYR A 80 -21.83 4.25 11.47
C TYR A 80 -22.57 4.12 12.79
N ASP A 81 -23.74 4.71 12.91
CA ASP A 81 -24.60 4.52 14.09
C ASP A 81 -25.21 3.13 14.09
N GLU A 82 -25.63 2.66 12.91
CA GLU A 82 -26.08 1.27 12.70
C GLU A 82 -25.79 0.80 11.27
N GLY A 83 -25.79 -0.51 11.08
CA GLY A 83 -25.65 -1.15 9.77
C GLY A 83 -26.26 -2.55 9.77
N LEU A 84 -26.39 -3.11 8.57
CA LEU A 84 -26.94 -4.45 8.37
C LEU A 84 -25.83 -5.44 8.02
N VAL A 85 -25.85 -6.58 8.67
CA VAL A 85 -24.91 -7.69 8.39
C VAL A 85 -25.66 -8.98 8.11
N SER A 86 -25.02 -9.87 7.37
CA SER A 86 -25.59 -11.18 7.05
C SER A 86 -26.02 -11.95 8.31
N ASN A 87 -27.11 -12.69 8.21
CA ASN A 87 -27.63 -13.54 9.30
C ASN A 87 -26.65 -14.61 9.79
N ILE A 88 -25.67 -15.00 8.99
CA ILE A 88 -24.64 -15.96 9.36
C ILE A 88 -23.51 -15.36 10.23
N TYR A 89 -23.45 -14.05 10.34
CA TYR A 89 -22.47 -13.38 11.18
C TYR A 89 -22.96 -13.33 12.63
N THR A 90 -22.02 -13.38 13.55
CA THR A 90 -22.34 -13.22 14.98
C THR A 90 -22.09 -11.78 15.40
N VAL A 91 -23.12 -11.14 15.92
CA VAL A 91 -23.03 -9.80 16.52
C VAL A 91 -22.94 -9.96 18.04
N PHE A 92 -22.06 -9.19 18.66
CA PHE A 92 -21.89 -9.18 20.11
C PHE A 92 -21.43 -7.82 20.61
N GLU A 93 -21.56 -7.60 21.91
CA GLU A 93 -21.12 -6.36 22.55
C GLU A 93 -20.45 -6.64 23.89
N VAL A 94 -19.74 -5.67 24.40
CA VAL A 94 -19.20 -5.67 25.76
C VAL A 94 -20.37 -5.43 26.75
N LYS A 95 -20.40 -6.16 27.86
CA LYS A 95 -21.46 -6.06 28.88
C LYS A 95 -21.37 -4.78 29.69
N ASP A 96 -20.14 -4.37 30.05
CA ASP A 96 -19.85 -3.18 30.84
C ASP A 96 -18.52 -2.53 30.34
N GLU A 97 -18.64 -1.35 29.75
CA GLU A 97 -17.50 -0.57 29.26
C GLU A 97 -16.62 0.01 30.39
N ASN A 98 -17.09 -0.02 31.63
CA ASN A 98 -16.25 0.32 32.79
C ASN A 98 -15.30 -0.81 33.20
N GLU A 99 -15.53 -2.03 32.72
CA GLU A 99 -14.62 -3.16 32.94
C GLU A 99 -13.75 -3.44 31.71
N LEU A 100 -14.34 -3.41 30.51
CA LEU A 100 -13.64 -3.68 29.25
C LEU A 100 -14.08 -2.71 28.16
N LEU A 101 -13.14 -1.92 27.62
CA LEU A 101 -13.43 -1.02 26.50
C LEU A 101 -13.52 -1.79 25.18
N PRO A 102 -14.55 -1.54 24.34
CA PRO A 102 -14.65 -2.13 23.01
C PRO A 102 -13.39 -1.89 22.16
N GLU A 103 -12.86 -0.68 22.16
CA GLU A 103 -11.66 -0.33 21.39
C GLU A 103 -10.42 -1.10 21.89
N TYR A 104 -10.28 -1.30 23.20
CA TYR A 104 -9.19 -2.10 23.76
C TYR A 104 -9.33 -3.57 23.34
N LEU A 105 -10.55 -4.11 23.37
CA LEU A 105 -10.83 -5.46 22.89
C LEU A 105 -10.54 -5.60 21.38
N MET A 106 -10.86 -4.57 20.57
CA MET A 106 -10.55 -4.57 19.15
C MET A 106 -9.04 -4.60 18.89
N LEU A 107 -8.23 -3.91 19.71
CA LEU A 107 -6.76 -4.01 19.62
C LEU A 107 -6.27 -5.43 19.90
N TRP A 108 -6.89 -6.15 20.84
CA TRP A 108 -6.58 -7.54 21.10
C TRP A 108 -6.87 -8.44 19.90
N PHE A 109 -8.06 -8.28 19.28
CA PHE A 109 -8.46 -9.02 18.10
C PHE A 109 -7.61 -8.71 16.87
N SER A 110 -7.02 -7.53 16.80
CA SER A 110 -6.18 -7.13 15.66
C SER A 110 -4.81 -7.80 15.63
N ARG A 111 -4.43 -8.51 16.67
CA ARG A 111 -3.12 -9.17 16.80
C ARG A 111 -3.06 -10.45 15.95
N PRO A 112 -1.92 -10.73 15.29
CA PRO A 112 -1.71 -11.98 14.56
C PRO A 112 -1.86 -13.23 15.45
N GLU A 113 -1.58 -13.11 16.79
CA GLU A 113 -1.77 -14.18 17.74
C GLU A 113 -3.23 -14.60 17.86
N PHE A 114 -4.14 -13.65 17.78
CA PHE A 114 -5.57 -13.95 17.81
C PHE A 114 -6.02 -14.69 16.55
N ASP A 115 -5.51 -14.32 15.37
CA ASP A 115 -5.78 -15.06 14.14
C ASP A 115 -5.31 -16.52 14.23
N ARG A 116 -4.08 -16.74 14.75
CA ARG A 116 -3.56 -18.10 14.99
C ARG A 116 -4.39 -18.88 15.99
N TYR A 117 -4.82 -18.23 17.09
CA TYR A 117 -5.72 -18.84 18.06
C TYR A 117 -7.05 -19.23 17.44
N ALA A 118 -7.71 -18.30 16.72
CA ALA A 118 -8.98 -18.54 16.06
C ALA A 118 -8.87 -19.70 15.07
N ARG A 119 -7.80 -19.76 14.28
CA ARG A 119 -7.53 -20.86 13.36
C ARG A 119 -7.36 -22.19 14.07
N PHE A 120 -6.56 -22.24 15.14
CA PHE A 120 -6.30 -23.45 15.92
C PHE A 120 -7.57 -23.96 16.63
N LYS A 121 -8.44 -23.08 17.07
CA LYS A 121 -9.69 -23.41 17.79
C LYS A 121 -10.89 -23.67 16.89
N SER A 122 -10.74 -23.42 15.59
CA SER A 122 -11.80 -23.70 14.63
C SER A 122 -11.93 -25.20 14.35
N HIS A 123 -13.17 -25.69 14.32
CA HIS A 123 -13.49 -27.09 14.12
C HIS A 123 -14.49 -27.26 12.96
N GLY A 124 -14.45 -28.42 12.31
CA GLY A 124 -15.39 -28.83 11.25
C GLY A 124 -14.68 -29.53 10.10
N SER A 125 -15.36 -30.52 9.48
CA SER A 125 -14.81 -31.32 8.37
C SER A 125 -14.98 -30.66 7.01
N VAL A 126 -15.96 -29.78 6.84
CA VAL A 126 -16.29 -29.11 5.56
C VAL A 126 -16.01 -27.60 5.65
N ARG A 127 -16.28 -27.01 6.81
CA ARG A 127 -15.96 -25.61 7.15
C ARG A 127 -15.43 -25.57 8.56
N GLU A 128 -14.26 -25.01 8.73
CA GLU A 128 -13.71 -24.78 10.06
C GLU A 128 -14.36 -23.52 10.64
N ILE A 129 -14.98 -23.67 11.79
CA ILE A 129 -15.78 -22.63 12.43
C ILE A 129 -15.24 -22.38 13.84
N MET A 130 -14.95 -21.13 14.15
CA MET A 130 -14.78 -20.65 15.51
C MET A 130 -16.17 -20.26 16.05
N ASP A 131 -16.76 -21.14 16.84
CA ASP A 131 -18.09 -20.90 17.41
C ASP A 131 -18.06 -19.90 18.58
N TRP A 132 -19.25 -19.55 19.08
CA TRP A 132 -19.38 -18.60 20.18
C TRP A 132 -18.79 -19.11 21.50
N ASP A 133 -18.89 -20.39 21.76
CA ASP A 133 -18.37 -20.97 23.01
C ASP A 133 -16.85 -20.92 23.02
N GLU A 134 -16.18 -21.16 21.88
CA GLU A 134 -14.74 -20.98 21.75
C GLU A 134 -14.33 -19.49 21.81
N MET A 135 -15.16 -18.56 21.28
CA MET A 135 -14.92 -17.12 21.46
C MET A 135 -14.97 -16.74 22.94
N CYS A 136 -15.91 -17.27 23.71
CA CYS A 136 -16.03 -17.02 25.14
C CYS A 136 -14.84 -17.57 25.96
N LYS A 137 -14.16 -18.59 25.46
CA LYS A 137 -12.96 -19.20 26.11
C LYS A 137 -11.64 -18.46 25.81
N VAL A 138 -11.66 -17.43 24.97
CA VAL A 138 -10.49 -16.59 24.73
C VAL A 138 -10.00 -16.00 26.04
N GLU A 139 -8.72 -16.21 26.34
CA GLU A 139 -8.07 -15.57 27.50
C GLU A 139 -7.39 -14.28 27.05
N LEU A 140 -7.70 -13.16 27.74
CA LEU A 140 -7.08 -11.87 27.46
C LEU A 140 -6.70 -11.15 28.77
N PRO A 141 -5.68 -10.28 28.73
CA PRO A 141 -5.37 -9.43 29.88
C PRO A 141 -6.44 -8.33 29.99
N VAL A 142 -6.98 -8.13 31.17
CA VAL A 142 -7.95 -7.06 31.46
C VAL A 142 -7.35 -6.17 32.56
N PRO A 143 -6.48 -5.21 32.17
CA PRO A 143 -5.94 -4.25 33.13
C PRO A 143 -7.03 -3.26 33.57
N SER A 144 -6.70 -2.38 34.53
CA SER A 144 -7.63 -1.33 34.97
C SER A 144 -8.14 -0.49 33.79
N ILE A 145 -9.35 0.01 33.89
CA ILE A 145 -9.98 0.79 32.84
C ILE A 145 -9.15 2.01 32.40
N ASP A 146 -8.45 2.67 33.34
CA ASP A 146 -7.58 3.78 33.03
C ASP A 146 -6.34 3.35 32.22
N LYS A 147 -5.83 2.15 32.47
CA LYS A 147 -4.76 1.57 31.67
C LYS A 147 -5.24 1.22 30.26
N GLN A 148 -6.45 0.65 30.12
CA GLN A 148 -7.06 0.40 28.83
C GLN A 148 -7.25 1.70 28.03
N ARG A 149 -7.82 2.75 28.64
CA ARG A 149 -7.95 4.09 28.03
C ARG A 149 -6.62 4.64 27.57
N SER A 150 -5.58 4.51 28.39
CA SER A 150 -4.23 4.97 28.04
C SER A 150 -3.67 4.23 26.82
N ILE A 151 -3.86 2.90 26.74
CA ILE A 151 -3.43 2.08 25.60
C ILE A 151 -4.18 2.48 24.33
N VAL A 152 -5.49 2.57 24.39
CA VAL A 152 -6.35 2.96 23.25
C VAL A 152 -5.95 4.36 22.76
N LYS A 153 -5.80 5.32 23.67
CA LYS A 153 -5.37 6.69 23.34
C LYS A 153 -4.01 6.71 22.64
N ALA A 154 -3.02 5.98 23.17
CA ALA A 154 -1.68 5.92 22.59
C ALA A 154 -1.73 5.32 21.16
N TYR A 155 -2.45 4.21 20.98
CA TYR A 155 -2.62 3.58 19.67
C TYR A 155 -3.31 4.52 18.67
N LYS A 156 -4.44 5.13 19.06
CA LYS A 156 -5.20 6.08 18.24
C LYS A 156 -4.35 7.27 17.82
N THR A 157 -3.58 7.84 18.75
CA THR A 157 -2.67 8.96 18.45
C THR A 157 -1.64 8.59 17.38
N ILE A 158 -1.07 7.38 17.46
CA ILE A 158 -0.08 6.92 16.48
C ILE A 158 -0.74 6.68 15.11
N THR A 159 -1.88 5.99 15.08
CA THR A 159 -2.58 5.69 13.82
C THR A 159 -3.08 6.95 13.12
N GLU A 160 -3.68 7.89 13.86
CA GLU A 160 -4.12 9.18 13.32
C GLU A 160 -2.94 9.99 12.77
N ARG A 161 -1.78 9.95 13.45
CA ARG A 161 -0.56 10.64 12.99
C ARG A 161 -0.02 10.00 11.70
N ILE A 162 -0.04 8.67 11.59
CA ILE A 162 0.36 7.96 10.36
C ILE A 162 -0.57 8.35 9.21
N GLU A 163 -1.88 8.33 9.44
CA GLU A 163 -2.87 8.70 8.41
C GLU A 163 -2.75 10.17 7.99
N LEU A 164 -2.55 11.08 8.96
CA LEU A 164 -2.32 12.49 8.66
C LEU A 164 -1.07 12.69 7.80
N LYS A 165 0.03 12.00 8.13
CA LYS A 165 1.26 12.07 7.33
C LYS A 165 1.04 11.56 5.91
N ARG A 166 0.32 10.44 5.73
CA ARG A 166 -0.02 9.93 4.39
C ARG A 166 -0.81 10.97 3.59
N ARG A 167 -1.84 11.56 4.18
CA ARG A 167 -2.62 12.62 3.51
C ARG A 167 -1.77 13.85 3.15
N ILE A 168 -0.82 14.23 4.01
CA ILE A 168 0.12 15.31 3.71
C ILE A 168 0.99 14.93 2.50
N ASN A 169 1.55 13.72 2.48
CA ASN A 169 2.38 13.24 1.37
C ASN A 169 1.59 13.20 0.06
N ASP A 170 0.34 12.71 0.08
CA ASP A 170 -0.54 12.69 -1.10
C ASP A 170 -0.81 14.11 -1.63
N ASN A 171 -1.11 15.06 -0.74
CA ASN A 171 -1.32 16.46 -1.10
C ASN A 171 -0.06 17.13 -1.66
N LEU A 172 1.11 16.86 -1.07
CA LEU A 172 2.37 17.38 -1.56
C LEU A 172 2.68 16.84 -2.96
N ARG A 173 2.47 15.55 -3.20
CA ARG A 173 2.62 14.92 -4.50
C ARG A 173 1.66 15.54 -5.54
N ALA A 174 0.38 15.65 -5.21
CA ALA A 174 -0.62 16.27 -6.09
C ALA A 174 -0.28 17.73 -6.42
N THR A 175 0.31 18.45 -5.47
CA THR A 175 0.79 19.82 -5.69
C THR A 175 1.97 19.85 -6.67
N ALA A 176 2.93 18.93 -6.53
CA ALA A 176 4.06 18.81 -7.45
C ALA A 176 3.60 18.39 -8.87
N GLU A 177 2.64 17.48 -8.97
CA GLU A 177 2.01 17.08 -10.24
C GLU A 177 1.30 18.25 -10.92
N THR A 178 0.54 19.04 -10.16
CA THR A 178 -0.14 20.22 -10.68
C THR A 178 0.86 21.24 -11.28
N GLU A 179 1.95 21.48 -10.57
CA GLU A 179 2.99 22.38 -11.06
C GLU A 179 3.73 21.82 -12.28
N PHE A 180 3.97 20.50 -12.30
CA PHE A 180 4.50 19.80 -13.47
C PHE A 180 3.60 19.96 -14.70
N PHE A 181 2.30 19.75 -14.54
CA PHE A 181 1.34 19.93 -15.64
C PHE A 181 1.34 21.37 -16.13
N ARG A 182 1.35 22.34 -15.22
CA ARG A 182 1.35 23.77 -15.55
C ARG A 182 2.60 24.21 -16.29
N LEU A 183 3.77 23.79 -15.87
CA LEU A 183 5.05 24.27 -16.41
C LEU A 183 5.56 23.45 -17.58
N ILE A 184 5.30 22.16 -17.60
CA ILE A 184 6.00 21.22 -18.48
C ILE A 184 5.04 20.45 -19.40
N ARG A 185 3.97 19.88 -18.86
CA ARG A 185 3.10 19.03 -19.68
C ARG A 185 2.14 19.84 -20.55
N TYR A 186 1.58 20.92 -20.00
CA TYR A 186 0.66 21.83 -20.70
C TYR A 186 1.12 23.28 -20.58
N PRO A 187 2.29 23.64 -21.13
CA PRO A 187 2.78 24.99 -21.07
C PRO A 187 1.82 25.96 -21.78
N GLN A 188 1.71 27.19 -21.29
CA GLN A 188 0.91 28.20 -21.97
C GLN A 188 1.61 28.60 -23.27
N ILE A 189 0.99 28.26 -24.41
CA ILE A 189 1.55 28.46 -25.76
C ILE A 189 0.99 29.76 -26.39
N GLN A 190 0.32 30.61 -25.61
CA GLN A 190 -0.23 31.87 -26.12
C GLN A 190 0.89 32.73 -26.72
N GLU A 191 0.87 32.91 -28.03
CA GLU A 191 1.80 33.76 -28.81
C GLU A 191 3.19 33.18 -29.13
N THR A 192 3.52 31.93 -28.70
CA THR A 192 4.78 31.28 -29.07
C THR A 192 4.57 30.29 -30.22
N PRO A 193 5.47 30.21 -31.22
CA PRO A 193 5.45 29.11 -32.20
C PRO A 193 5.43 27.75 -31.47
N SER A 194 4.58 26.84 -31.93
CA SER A 194 4.44 25.50 -31.32
C SER A 194 4.75 24.41 -32.32
N GLN A 195 5.08 23.22 -31.81
CA GLN A 195 5.29 22.01 -32.58
C GLN A 195 4.40 20.87 -32.05
N ASP A 196 3.82 20.11 -32.97
CA ASP A 196 3.11 18.90 -32.69
C ASP A 196 4.11 17.75 -32.53
N THR A 197 3.97 16.98 -31.47
CA THR A 197 4.80 15.79 -31.20
C THR A 197 3.92 14.59 -30.84
N GLU A 198 4.48 13.40 -30.85
CA GLU A 198 3.78 12.18 -30.47
C GLU A 198 3.31 12.15 -28.99
N ILE A 199 3.81 13.07 -28.15
CA ILE A 199 3.46 13.17 -26.72
C ILE A 199 2.77 14.49 -26.35
N GLY A 200 2.35 15.27 -27.32
CA GLY A 200 1.61 16.52 -27.14
C GLY A 200 2.15 17.70 -27.94
N VAL A 201 1.56 18.86 -27.73
CA VAL A 201 1.93 20.13 -28.38
C VAL A 201 2.80 20.93 -27.42
N TYR A 202 3.96 21.37 -27.90
CA TYR A 202 4.95 22.09 -27.10
C TYR A 202 5.48 23.32 -27.82
N PRO A 203 6.07 24.29 -27.10
CA PRO A 203 6.81 25.38 -27.75
C PRO A 203 7.89 24.85 -28.70
N SER A 204 8.08 25.52 -29.85
CA SER A 204 9.00 25.02 -30.89
C SER A 204 10.48 25.04 -30.51
N ASP A 205 10.85 25.76 -29.45
CA ASP A 205 12.20 25.76 -28.85
C ASP A 205 12.44 24.62 -27.85
N TRP A 206 11.42 23.81 -27.54
CA TRP A 206 11.59 22.62 -26.71
C TRP A 206 12.05 21.43 -27.57
N ILE A 207 12.85 20.55 -27.00
CA ILE A 207 13.46 19.45 -27.73
C ILE A 207 12.75 18.15 -27.43
N LEU A 208 12.15 17.50 -28.43
CA LEU A 208 11.71 16.13 -28.33
C LEU A 208 12.92 15.19 -28.48
N THR A 209 13.11 14.29 -27.55
CA THR A 209 14.20 13.33 -27.54
C THR A 209 13.74 11.99 -26.97
N THR A 210 14.64 11.03 -26.74
CA THR A 210 14.32 9.76 -26.13
C THR A 210 14.93 9.61 -24.73
N LEU A 211 14.34 8.75 -23.91
CA LEU A 211 14.83 8.47 -22.57
C LEU A 211 16.32 8.08 -22.57
N GLY A 212 16.74 7.26 -23.51
CA GLY A 212 18.15 6.84 -23.62
C GLY A 212 19.13 7.98 -23.81
N GLN A 213 18.72 9.08 -24.46
CA GLN A 213 19.57 10.25 -24.70
C GLN A 213 19.69 11.18 -23.49
N VAL A 214 18.78 11.08 -22.54
CA VAL A 214 18.77 11.94 -21.33
C VAL A 214 19.28 11.22 -20.08
N LEU A 215 19.59 9.94 -20.18
CA LEU A 215 20.16 9.17 -19.09
C LEU A 215 21.70 9.13 -19.17
N SER A 216 22.35 9.24 -18.03
CA SER A 216 23.78 8.95 -17.89
C SER A 216 24.05 7.44 -17.75
N THR A 217 23.10 6.68 -17.15
CA THR A 217 23.20 5.23 -17.01
C THR A 217 21.84 4.60 -16.70
N ILE A 218 21.73 3.31 -17.04
CA ILE A 218 20.68 2.41 -16.56
C ILE A 218 21.35 1.26 -15.83
N ILE A 219 21.03 1.10 -14.55
CA ILE A 219 21.49 -0.04 -13.76
C ILE A 219 20.45 -1.15 -13.90
N ASP A 220 20.83 -2.24 -14.53
CA ASP A 220 20.03 -3.44 -14.72
C ASP A 220 20.74 -4.64 -14.07
N ARG A 221 20.14 -5.20 -13.03
CA ARG A 221 20.63 -6.36 -12.30
C ARG A 221 19.67 -7.56 -12.38
N ARG A 222 18.74 -7.51 -13.32
CA ARG A 222 17.79 -8.59 -13.54
C ARG A 222 18.50 -9.88 -13.95
N GLY A 223 18.00 -11.00 -13.44
CA GLY A 223 18.60 -12.31 -13.70
C GLY A 223 19.83 -12.63 -12.86
N LEU A 224 20.36 -11.72 -12.05
CA LEU A 224 21.35 -12.03 -11.03
C LEU A 224 20.68 -12.63 -9.78
N THR A 225 21.34 -13.58 -9.16
CA THR A 225 20.95 -14.20 -7.90
C THR A 225 22.18 -14.36 -7.01
N PRO A 226 22.06 -14.49 -5.69
CA PRO A 226 23.18 -14.77 -4.80
C PRO A 226 24.03 -15.94 -5.31
N THR A 227 23.39 -17.06 -5.64
CA THR A 227 24.06 -18.27 -6.14
C THR A 227 24.90 -18.02 -7.40
N LYS A 228 24.39 -17.23 -8.35
CA LYS A 228 25.15 -16.86 -9.56
C LYS A 228 26.37 -16.01 -9.27
N LEU A 229 26.37 -15.32 -8.14
CA LEU A 229 27.48 -14.46 -7.68
C LEU A 229 28.36 -15.16 -6.63
N GLY A 230 28.15 -16.46 -6.39
CA GLY A 230 28.92 -17.24 -5.44
C GLY A 230 28.65 -16.86 -3.98
N GLY A 231 27.37 -16.53 -3.64
CA GLY A 231 26.93 -16.16 -2.32
C GLY A 231 25.53 -16.68 -2.00
N GLU A 232 25.02 -16.29 -0.85
CA GLU A 232 23.69 -16.66 -0.34
C GLU A 232 22.98 -15.43 0.22
N TRP A 233 21.66 -15.56 0.46
CA TRP A 233 20.91 -14.55 1.19
C TRP A 233 21.40 -14.48 2.65
N SER A 234 21.52 -13.26 3.18
CA SER A 234 21.92 -13.03 4.56
C SER A 234 20.70 -12.72 5.43
N PRO A 235 20.65 -13.15 6.71
CA PRO A 235 19.64 -12.71 7.66
C PRO A 235 19.73 -11.21 7.96
N ASP A 236 20.92 -10.64 7.85
CA ASP A 236 21.23 -9.25 8.11
C ASP A 236 21.98 -8.62 6.92
N GLY A 237 22.09 -7.29 6.91
CA GLY A 237 22.86 -6.56 5.90
C GLY A 237 22.00 -5.68 4.99
N ILE A 238 22.45 -5.49 3.75
CA ILE A 238 21.86 -4.54 2.80
C ILE A 238 20.60 -5.14 2.18
N ILE A 239 19.53 -4.37 2.19
CA ILE A 239 18.23 -4.78 1.67
C ILE A 239 18.28 -4.93 0.15
N ALA A 240 17.82 -6.09 -0.34
CA ALA A 240 17.67 -6.36 -1.77
C ALA A 240 16.23 -6.01 -2.22
N ILE A 241 16.10 -4.85 -2.85
CA ILE A 241 14.81 -4.37 -3.38
C ILE A 241 14.51 -5.03 -4.73
N SER A 242 13.23 -5.36 -4.92
CA SER A 242 12.71 -5.98 -6.14
C SER A 242 11.40 -5.33 -6.56
N ALA A 243 10.77 -5.79 -7.64
CA ALA A 243 9.46 -5.28 -8.03
C ALA A 243 8.40 -5.37 -6.91
N LYS A 244 8.51 -6.32 -5.98
CA LYS A 244 7.62 -6.43 -4.81
C LYS A 244 7.83 -5.32 -3.77
N SER A 245 8.96 -4.61 -3.87
CA SER A 245 9.34 -3.54 -2.95
C SER A 245 8.92 -2.16 -3.45
N VAL A 246 8.43 -2.02 -4.68
CA VAL A 246 8.04 -0.73 -5.26
C VAL A 246 6.56 -0.73 -5.59
N LYS A 247 5.81 0.20 -5.00
CA LYS A 247 4.37 0.36 -5.26
C LYS A 247 3.90 1.77 -4.90
N ASN A 248 3.07 2.35 -5.75
CA ASN A 248 2.47 3.67 -5.52
C ASN A 248 3.50 4.74 -5.13
N HIS A 249 4.65 4.75 -5.79
CA HIS A 249 5.75 5.69 -5.53
C HIS A 249 6.44 5.54 -4.17
N GLU A 250 6.26 4.41 -3.49
CA GLU A 250 6.84 4.11 -2.19
C GLU A 250 7.66 2.81 -2.22
N LEU A 251 8.63 2.71 -1.32
CA LEU A 251 9.25 1.44 -0.98
C LEU A 251 8.45 0.75 0.13
N ILE A 252 7.98 -0.46 -0.15
CA ILE A 252 7.16 -1.27 0.75
C ILE A 252 7.83 -2.61 1.06
N ASN A 253 7.38 -3.29 2.11
CA ASN A 253 7.82 -4.65 2.49
C ASN A 253 9.35 -4.77 2.73
N LEU A 254 10.00 -3.70 3.15
CA LEU A 254 11.45 -3.70 3.41
C LEU A 254 11.86 -4.54 4.62
N ASP A 255 10.94 -4.74 5.56
CA ASP A 255 11.09 -5.57 6.75
C ASP A 255 11.20 -7.07 6.45
N ILE A 256 10.51 -7.52 5.40
CA ILE A 256 10.52 -8.91 4.93
C ILE A 256 11.35 -9.13 3.67
N ALA A 257 11.99 -8.09 3.16
CA ALA A 257 12.84 -8.17 1.98
C ALA A 257 14.12 -8.98 2.29
N ASN A 258 14.58 -9.74 1.29
CA ASN A 258 15.86 -10.43 1.38
C ASN A 258 17.00 -9.44 1.59
N ARG A 259 18.10 -9.90 2.19
CA ARG A 259 19.31 -9.11 2.42
C ARG A 259 20.52 -9.80 1.87
N VAL A 260 21.54 -9.01 1.61
CA VAL A 260 22.86 -9.48 1.19
C VAL A 260 23.92 -8.92 2.13
N ASP A 261 24.99 -9.66 2.36
CA ASP A 261 26.14 -9.15 3.08
C ASP A 261 26.91 -8.10 2.25
N ARG A 262 27.87 -7.45 2.88
CA ARG A 262 28.67 -6.39 2.24
C ARG A 262 29.46 -6.90 1.05
N GLU A 263 30.07 -8.08 1.16
CA GLU A 263 30.91 -8.65 0.10
C GLU A 263 30.10 -8.98 -1.15
N LEU A 264 28.94 -9.63 -0.97
CA LEU A 264 28.03 -9.93 -2.07
C LEU A 264 27.44 -8.64 -2.68
N TYR A 265 27.11 -7.64 -1.85
CA TYR A 265 26.66 -6.34 -2.32
C TYR A 265 27.69 -5.65 -3.23
N GLU A 266 28.99 -5.66 -2.87
CA GLU A 266 30.04 -5.06 -3.69
C GLU A 266 30.17 -5.76 -5.06
N ARG A 267 30.03 -7.09 -5.08
CA ARG A 267 30.03 -7.86 -6.33
C ARG A 267 28.76 -7.65 -7.16
N TRP A 268 27.60 -7.53 -6.50
CA TRP A 268 26.30 -7.39 -7.18
C TRP A 268 26.11 -5.99 -7.74
N MET A 269 26.51 -4.97 -6.98
CA MET A 269 26.28 -3.56 -7.29
C MET A 269 27.61 -2.80 -7.50
N PRO A 270 28.39 -3.10 -8.55
CA PRO A 270 29.57 -2.30 -8.89
C PRO A 270 29.22 -0.85 -9.19
N GLN A 271 28.03 -0.60 -9.75
CA GLN A 271 27.41 0.72 -9.79
C GLN A 271 26.38 0.81 -8.67
N LYS A 272 26.65 1.69 -7.71
CA LYS A 272 25.76 1.93 -6.58
C LYS A 272 24.60 2.83 -6.98
N LEU A 273 23.46 2.62 -6.34
CA LEU A 273 22.35 3.58 -6.40
C LEU A 273 22.78 4.91 -5.79
N GLN A 274 22.25 5.99 -6.31
CA GLN A 274 22.51 7.34 -5.84
C GLN A 274 21.20 8.10 -5.62
N PRO A 275 21.21 9.16 -4.82
CA PRO A 275 20.09 10.08 -4.75
C PRO A 275 19.70 10.56 -6.15
N HIS A 276 18.40 10.70 -6.35
CA HIS A 276 17.75 11.07 -7.60
C HIS A 276 17.75 10.00 -8.70
N ASP A 277 18.23 8.78 -8.42
CA ASP A 277 17.98 7.65 -9.30
C ASP A 277 16.46 7.32 -9.30
N ILE A 278 15.94 6.99 -10.46
CA ILE A 278 14.55 6.63 -10.67
C ILE A 278 14.45 5.11 -10.80
N LEU A 279 13.81 4.46 -9.85
CA LEU A 279 13.51 3.04 -9.94
C LEU A 279 12.21 2.84 -10.74
N MET A 280 12.18 1.80 -11.56
CA MET A 280 10.97 1.38 -12.28
C MET A 280 10.89 -0.14 -12.32
N THR A 281 9.69 -0.67 -12.05
CA THR A 281 9.44 -2.10 -12.25
C THR A 281 9.35 -2.42 -13.74
N SER A 282 10.09 -3.44 -14.16
CA SER A 282 10.13 -3.85 -15.57
C SER A 282 9.00 -4.82 -15.94
N GLU A 283 8.39 -5.47 -14.96
CA GLU A 283 7.29 -6.44 -15.12
C GLU A 283 6.65 -6.79 -13.76
N ALA A 284 5.42 -7.30 -13.79
CA ALA A 284 4.70 -7.94 -12.69
C ALA A 284 4.67 -7.15 -11.35
N PRO A 285 4.11 -5.95 -11.31
CA PRO A 285 3.52 -5.15 -12.38
C PRO A 285 4.55 -4.30 -13.13
N LEU A 286 4.27 -3.94 -14.38
CA LEU A 286 5.08 -2.99 -15.14
C LEU A 286 4.75 -1.56 -14.73
N GLY A 287 5.78 -0.70 -14.61
CA GLY A 287 5.58 0.75 -14.52
C GLY A 287 5.21 1.28 -13.13
N GLU A 288 5.58 0.58 -12.07
CA GLU A 288 5.65 1.15 -10.73
C GLU A 288 6.98 1.89 -10.57
N PHE A 289 6.93 3.07 -9.98
CA PHE A 289 8.11 3.94 -9.86
C PHE A 289 8.40 4.31 -8.41
N TYR A 290 9.69 4.56 -8.16
CA TYR A 290 10.15 5.18 -6.92
C TYR A 290 11.30 6.14 -7.23
N PHE A 291 11.30 7.30 -6.60
CA PHE A 291 12.37 8.29 -6.69
C PHE A 291 13.25 8.19 -5.44
N ILE A 292 14.54 7.90 -5.61
CA ILE A 292 15.47 7.80 -4.47
C ILE A 292 15.78 9.21 -3.98
N ALA A 293 15.25 9.57 -2.80
CA ALA A 293 15.42 10.90 -2.24
C ALA A 293 16.74 11.05 -1.44
N ASP A 294 17.25 9.96 -0.86
CA ASP A 294 18.38 9.96 0.07
C ASP A 294 19.50 8.96 -0.30
N PHE A 295 20.56 8.91 0.50
CA PHE A 295 21.69 8.01 0.34
C PHE A 295 21.47 6.61 0.94
N SER A 296 20.30 6.05 0.81
CA SER A 296 20.06 4.69 1.30
C SER A 296 20.74 3.64 0.40
N GLU A 297 21.46 2.71 1.03
CA GLU A 297 22.08 1.60 0.32
C GLU A 297 21.05 0.48 0.09
N TYR A 298 20.74 0.22 -1.17
CA TYR A 298 19.92 -0.91 -1.58
C TYR A 298 20.65 -1.75 -2.64
N CYS A 299 20.48 -3.07 -2.56
CA CYS A 299 20.87 -3.97 -3.64
C CYS A 299 19.71 -4.06 -4.65
N LEU A 300 19.93 -3.65 -5.89
CA LEU A 300 18.93 -3.77 -6.94
C LEU A 300 18.79 -5.23 -7.37
N SER A 301 17.61 -5.80 -7.21
CA SER A 301 17.34 -7.20 -7.47
C SER A 301 16.38 -7.39 -8.66
N GLN A 302 15.47 -8.36 -8.58
CA GLN A 302 14.67 -8.83 -9.70
C GLN A 302 13.63 -7.81 -10.19
N ARG A 303 13.50 -7.70 -11.51
CA ARG A 303 12.42 -6.97 -12.20
C ARG A 303 12.41 -5.46 -11.96
N LEU A 304 13.58 -4.88 -11.68
CA LEU A 304 13.76 -3.44 -11.52
C LEU A 304 14.83 -2.91 -12.47
N PHE A 305 14.59 -1.72 -13.01
CA PHE A 305 15.61 -0.83 -13.55
C PHE A 305 15.86 0.31 -12.54
N ALA A 306 17.08 0.80 -12.48
CA ALA A 306 17.37 2.10 -11.91
C ALA A 306 17.95 3.00 -13.02
N MET A 307 17.34 4.15 -13.20
CA MET A 307 17.67 5.11 -14.26
C MET A 307 18.26 6.35 -13.61
N ARG A 308 19.44 6.77 -14.07
CA ARG A 308 20.11 7.99 -13.63
C ARG A 308 20.07 9.02 -14.72
N ALA A 309 19.44 10.17 -14.43
CA ALA A 309 19.41 11.29 -15.35
C ALA A 309 20.82 11.86 -15.60
N ASN A 310 21.08 12.31 -16.81
CA ASN A 310 22.20 13.20 -17.09
C ASN A 310 21.77 14.62 -16.69
N THR A 311 22.26 15.09 -15.55
CA THR A 311 21.86 16.38 -14.96
C THR A 311 22.30 17.60 -15.79
N GLU A 312 23.22 17.43 -16.73
CA GLU A 312 23.56 18.47 -17.70
C GLU A 312 22.42 18.67 -18.73
N ILE A 313 21.63 17.63 -18.99
CA ILE A 313 20.56 17.60 -20.00
C ILE A 313 19.18 17.78 -19.33
N VAL A 314 18.87 16.98 -18.33
CA VAL A 314 17.55 16.94 -17.71
C VAL A 314 17.63 16.94 -16.17
N GLU A 315 16.78 17.71 -15.53
CA GLU A 315 16.60 17.65 -14.07
C GLU A 315 15.90 16.32 -13.69
N PRO A 316 16.44 15.55 -12.71
CA PRO A 316 15.89 14.24 -12.36
C PRO A 316 14.40 14.24 -12.01
N THR A 317 13.93 15.27 -11.29
CA THR A 317 12.51 15.41 -10.95
C THR A 317 11.64 15.70 -12.18
N VAL A 318 12.12 16.46 -13.16
CA VAL A 318 11.42 16.67 -14.44
C VAL A 318 11.26 15.32 -15.17
N LEU A 319 12.33 14.54 -15.24
CA LEU A 319 12.29 13.23 -15.87
C LEU A 319 11.36 12.26 -15.13
N TYR A 320 11.43 12.23 -13.79
CA TYR A 320 10.55 11.40 -12.96
C TYR A 320 9.07 11.68 -13.24
N PHE A 321 8.65 12.95 -13.23
CA PHE A 321 7.26 13.30 -13.47
C PHE A 321 6.82 13.02 -14.90
N GLN A 322 7.70 13.17 -15.89
CA GLN A 322 7.37 12.80 -17.27
C GLN A 322 7.13 11.29 -17.45
N LEU A 323 7.88 10.44 -16.71
CA LEU A 323 7.72 9.00 -16.78
C LEU A 323 6.51 8.50 -15.99
N THR A 324 6.12 9.22 -14.95
CA THR A 324 5.07 8.79 -14.02
C THR A 324 3.67 9.35 -14.33
N ASP A 325 3.56 10.36 -15.19
CA ASP A 325 2.27 10.87 -15.63
C ASP A 325 1.55 9.89 -16.59
N SER A 326 0.32 10.23 -16.97
CA SER A 326 -0.49 9.40 -17.86
C SER A 326 0.13 9.20 -19.25
N ILE A 327 0.81 10.21 -19.78
CA ILE A 327 1.45 10.15 -21.10
C ILE A 327 2.68 9.26 -21.04
N GLY A 328 3.58 9.46 -20.08
CA GLY A 328 4.78 8.62 -19.90
C GLY A 328 4.42 7.17 -19.64
N LYS A 329 3.47 6.91 -18.76
CA LYS A 329 2.95 5.55 -18.50
C LYS A 329 2.36 4.92 -19.76
N HIS A 330 1.62 5.67 -20.55
CA HIS A 330 1.09 5.19 -21.85
C HIS A 330 2.23 4.84 -22.81
N GLN A 331 3.25 5.70 -22.94
CA GLN A 331 4.40 5.45 -23.80
C GLN A 331 5.20 4.20 -23.38
N ILE A 332 5.28 3.89 -22.09
CA ILE A 332 5.87 2.66 -21.57
C ILE A 332 4.96 1.47 -21.88
N ASP A 333 3.65 1.63 -21.70
CA ASP A 333 2.66 0.54 -21.89
C ASP A 333 2.58 0.07 -23.34
N ILE A 334 2.61 0.96 -24.32
CA ILE A 334 2.58 0.58 -25.74
C ILE A 334 3.87 -0.11 -26.21
N ARG A 335 4.98 0.00 -25.46
CA ARG A 335 6.27 -0.66 -25.73
C ARG A 335 6.46 -1.95 -24.95
N LYS A 336 5.45 -2.39 -24.20
CA LYS A 336 5.50 -3.67 -23.48
C LYS A 336 5.54 -4.86 -24.43
N THR A 337 6.20 -5.93 -23.99
CA THR A 337 6.28 -7.20 -24.68
C THR A 337 5.86 -8.35 -23.76
N GLY A 338 5.48 -9.48 -24.34
CA GLY A 338 5.06 -10.67 -23.60
C GLY A 338 3.54 -10.85 -23.58
N THR A 339 3.10 -12.09 -23.55
CA THR A 339 1.67 -12.48 -23.58
C THR A 339 1.14 -12.93 -22.22
N THR A 340 1.94 -13.65 -21.45
CA THR A 340 1.54 -14.15 -20.12
C THR A 340 2.01 -13.23 -18.99
N VAL A 341 3.25 -12.80 -19.06
CA VAL A 341 3.81 -11.76 -18.17
C VAL A 341 4.28 -10.63 -19.06
N THR A 342 3.57 -9.52 -18.97
CA THR A 342 3.93 -8.31 -19.73
C THR A 342 5.03 -7.54 -19.02
N GLY A 343 6.03 -7.15 -19.78
CA GLY A 343 7.17 -6.37 -19.28
C GLY A 343 7.78 -5.51 -20.39
N ILE A 344 8.77 -4.72 -20.05
CA ILE A 344 9.51 -3.90 -21.01
C ILE A 344 10.97 -4.31 -21.05
N ARG A 345 11.52 -4.40 -22.26
CA ARG A 345 12.97 -4.58 -22.47
C ARG A 345 13.68 -3.23 -22.36
N GLN A 346 14.93 -3.25 -21.95
CA GLN A 346 15.73 -2.02 -21.87
C GLN A 346 15.82 -1.31 -23.25
N SER A 347 15.94 -2.08 -24.35
CA SER A 347 15.98 -1.54 -25.72
C SER A 347 14.73 -0.74 -26.08
N GLU A 348 13.57 -1.14 -25.56
CA GLU A 348 12.30 -0.44 -25.77
C GLU A 348 12.15 0.73 -24.80
N LEU A 349 12.57 0.55 -23.55
CA LEU A 349 12.52 1.59 -22.53
C LEU A 349 13.30 2.83 -22.96
N VAL A 350 14.48 2.68 -23.51
CA VAL A 350 15.32 3.81 -23.96
C VAL A 350 14.70 4.59 -25.13
N GLN A 351 13.70 4.03 -25.83
CA GLN A 351 12.97 4.71 -26.91
C GLN A 351 11.75 5.50 -26.42
N VAL A 352 11.45 5.50 -25.14
CA VAL A 352 10.35 6.31 -24.59
C VAL A 352 10.62 7.79 -24.86
N PRO A 353 9.68 8.52 -25.50
CA PRO A 353 9.86 9.93 -25.81
C PRO A 353 9.83 10.79 -24.56
N VAL A 354 10.70 11.79 -24.53
CA VAL A 354 10.87 12.76 -23.45
C VAL A 354 10.93 14.16 -24.05
N ILE A 355 10.22 15.11 -23.47
CA ILE A 355 10.31 16.51 -23.86
C ILE A 355 11.28 17.26 -22.95
N LEU A 356 12.19 18.03 -23.54
CA LEU A 356 13.16 18.86 -22.82
C LEU A 356 12.78 20.34 -22.93
N PRO A 357 12.21 20.92 -21.87
CA PRO A 357 12.06 22.36 -21.77
C PRO A 357 13.42 23.05 -21.64
N PRO A 358 13.52 24.37 -21.92
CA PRO A 358 14.71 25.15 -21.60
C PRO A 358 15.17 24.94 -20.15
N LYS A 359 16.48 24.97 -19.92
CA LYS A 359 17.05 24.64 -18.60
C LYS A 359 16.48 25.50 -17.47
N GLN A 360 16.12 26.76 -17.77
CA GLN A 360 15.47 27.64 -16.78
C GLN A 360 14.10 27.11 -16.31
N VAL A 361 13.30 26.55 -17.20
CA VAL A 361 12.00 25.97 -16.87
C VAL A 361 12.20 24.73 -16.03
N GLN A 362 13.11 23.86 -16.43
CA GLN A 362 13.46 22.65 -15.69
C GLN A 362 13.93 22.99 -14.26
N GLN A 363 14.85 23.94 -14.11
CA GLN A 363 15.36 24.38 -12.81
C GLN A 363 14.29 25.07 -11.96
N SER A 364 13.36 25.79 -12.59
CA SER A 364 12.25 26.41 -11.88
C SER A 364 11.35 25.33 -11.25
N PHE A 365 11.02 24.29 -12.02
CA PHE A 365 10.27 23.15 -11.52
C PHE A 365 11.06 22.39 -10.45
N ALA A 366 12.34 22.10 -10.69
CA ALA A 366 13.17 21.36 -9.76
C ALA A 366 13.32 22.09 -8.39
N ARG A 367 13.50 23.39 -8.39
CA ARG A 367 13.55 24.20 -7.14
C ARG A 367 12.27 24.12 -6.33
N PHE A 368 11.13 24.04 -6.99
CA PHE A 368 9.84 23.83 -6.33
C PHE A 368 9.66 22.40 -5.86
N CYS A 369 9.97 21.42 -6.71
CA CYS A 369 9.64 20.03 -6.51
C CYS A 369 10.62 19.27 -5.60
N ASN A 370 11.94 19.56 -5.66
CA ASN A 370 12.95 18.81 -4.92
C ASN A 370 12.70 18.82 -3.40
N PRO A 371 12.37 19.94 -2.73
CA PRO A 371 12.03 19.92 -1.30
C PRO A 371 10.83 19.04 -0.98
N ILE A 372 9.84 18.97 -1.88
CA ILE A 372 8.67 18.09 -1.75
C ILE A 372 9.11 16.63 -1.81
N MET A 373 9.89 16.26 -2.83
CA MET A 373 10.35 14.89 -3.03
C MET A 373 11.26 14.39 -1.90
N LEU A 374 11.97 15.29 -1.21
CA LEU A 374 12.76 14.96 -0.02
C LEU A 374 11.93 14.83 1.26
N SER A 375 10.69 15.32 1.28
CA SER A 375 9.83 15.33 2.48
C SER A 375 8.80 14.22 2.52
N ILE A 376 8.53 13.60 1.38
CA ILE A 376 7.62 12.46 1.23
C ILE A 376 8.37 11.14 1.12
#